data_e83ab61f723eed9572ddf8ce4239f15e
#
_entry.id   e83ab61f723eed9572ddf8ce4239f15e
#
_cell.length_a   1.000
_cell.length_b   1.000
_cell.length_c   1.000
_cell.angle_alpha   90.00
_cell.angle_beta   90.00
_cell.angle_gamma   90.00
#
_symmetry.space_group_name_H-M   'P 1'
#
loop_
_entity.id
_entity.type
_entity.pdbx_description
1 polymer ?
#
loop_
_entity_poly.entity_id
_entity_poly.type
_entity_poly.pdbx_seq_one_letter_code
_entity_poly.pdbx_strand_id
1 'polypeptide(L)'
;MSHKMMKVDGHPMVSEEKVVSCRVTKKEYEKLAAFRFNLRQFLRFSELAARSVGLTSRQHQALLSIRGFPDDKAITIGQLAEQLQVAHHTAVELVDRLTLQDLVWREASSVDRRHVHIKLTDRGVEILEALTWAHRDELRRLSRRLHSLF
;
A
#
# COMPACT_ATOMS: atom_id res chain seq x y z
N MET A 1 -20.91 -2.87 -33.76
CA MET A 1 -20.94 -1.90 -32.67
C MET A 1 -19.79 -2.23 -31.72
N SER A 2 -18.79 -1.36 -31.65
CA SER A 2 -17.58 -1.61 -30.84
C SER A 2 -17.88 -1.47 -29.35
N HIS A 3 -17.81 -2.59 -28.63
CA HIS A 3 -17.84 -2.62 -27.17
C HIS A 3 -16.51 -2.09 -26.64
N LYS A 4 -16.52 -0.89 -26.12
CA LYS A 4 -15.35 -0.27 -25.51
C LYS A 4 -15.17 -0.86 -24.10
N MET A 5 -14.29 -1.84 -23.97
CA MET A 5 -13.87 -2.31 -22.65
C MET A 5 -13.07 -1.20 -21.95
N MET A 6 -13.60 -0.67 -20.86
CA MET A 6 -12.81 0.15 -19.95
C MET A 6 -11.93 -0.75 -19.10
N LYS A 7 -10.64 -0.44 -19.09
CA LYS A 7 -9.65 -1.09 -18.21
C LYS A 7 -9.11 -0.04 -17.23
N VAL A 8 -8.96 -0.42 -15.99
CA VAL A 8 -8.22 0.34 -15.00
C VAL A 8 -7.06 -0.54 -14.55
N ASP A 9 -5.83 -0.05 -14.70
CA ASP A 9 -4.58 -0.72 -14.29
C ASP A 9 -4.43 -2.18 -14.74
N GLY A 10 -4.85 -2.47 -15.98
CA GLY A 10 -4.71 -3.81 -16.56
C GLY A 10 -5.73 -4.85 -16.08
N HIS A 11 -6.58 -4.52 -15.12
CA HIS A 11 -7.65 -5.40 -14.65
C HIS A 11 -8.91 -5.21 -15.50
N PRO A 12 -9.58 -6.30 -15.92
CA PRO A 12 -10.82 -6.20 -16.68
C PRO A 12 -11.93 -5.64 -15.79
N MET A 13 -12.46 -4.49 -16.16
CA MET A 13 -13.69 -3.98 -15.59
C MET A 13 -14.88 -4.85 -16.02
N VAL A 14 -15.88 -4.94 -15.17
CA VAL A 14 -17.09 -5.73 -15.43
C VAL A 14 -17.76 -5.22 -16.72
N SER A 15 -17.89 -6.07 -17.73
CA SER A 15 -18.70 -5.74 -18.92
C SER A 15 -20.18 -5.86 -18.61
N GLU A 16 -21.01 -4.97 -19.17
CA GLU A 16 -22.46 -5.00 -18.98
C GLU A 16 -23.08 -6.35 -19.36
N GLU A 17 -22.57 -7.03 -20.38
CA GLU A 17 -23.01 -8.38 -20.77
C GLU A 17 -22.73 -9.45 -19.69
N LYS A 18 -21.66 -9.34 -18.92
CA LYS A 18 -21.38 -10.27 -17.81
C LYS A 18 -22.29 -10.06 -16.60
N VAL A 19 -22.80 -8.85 -16.41
CA VAL A 19 -23.70 -8.52 -15.29
C VAL A 19 -25.08 -9.16 -15.53
N VAL A 20 -25.52 -9.28 -16.77
CA VAL A 20 -26.87 -9.82 -17.12
C VAL A 20 -26.96 -11.35 -17.00
N SER A 21 -25.85 -12.09 -17.14
CA SER A 21 -25.88 -13.56 -17.17
C SER A 21 -25.53 -14.26 -15.85
N CYS A 22 -25.04 -13.55 -14.84
CA CYS A 22 -24.61 -14.15 -13.57
C CYS A 22 -25.59 -13.84 -12.44
N ARG A 23 -26.40 -14.82 -12.04
CA ARG A 23 -27.22 -14.71 -10.82
C ARG A 23 -26.31 -14.80 -9.59
N VAL A 24 -26.02 -13.65 -9.01
CA VAL A 24 -25.26 -13.55 -7.75
C VAL A 24 -26.17 -13.92 -6.58
N THR A 25 -25.71 -14.80 -5.72
CA THR A 25 -26.44 -15.22 -4.53
C THR A 25 -26.30 -14.21 -3.39
N LYS A 26 -27.26 -14.19 -2.47
CA LYS A 26 -27.16 -13.38 -1.24
C LYS A 26 -25.88 -13.68 -0.47
N LYS A 27 -25.45 -14.93 -0.42
CA LYS A 27 -24.22 -15.38 0.26
C LYS A 27 -22.96 -14.76 -0.33
N GLU A 28 -22.92 -14.54 -1.65
CA GLU A 28 -21.79 -13.87 -2.30
C GLU A 28 -21.73 -12.38 -1.94
N TYR A 29 -22.88 -11.70 -1.86
CA TYR A 29 -22.94 -10.33 -1.34
C TYR A 29 -22.50 -10.24 0.11
N GLU A 30 -22.93 -11.15 0.98
CA GLU A 30 -22.55 -11.23 2.40
C GLU A 30 -21.03 -11.40 2.55
N LYS A 31 -20.41 -12.28 1.77
CA LYS A 31 -18.96 -12.50 1.77
C LYS A 31 -18.20 -11.24 1.35
N LEU A 32 -18.61 -10.61 0.26
CA LEU A 32 -17.97 -9.39 -0.22
C LEU A 32 -18.11 -8.23 0.78
N ALA A 33 -19.30 -8.08 1.37
CA ALA A 33 -19.55 -7.07 2.40
C ALA A 33 -18.67 -7.31 3.64
N ALA A 34 -18.58 -8.54 4.11
CA ALA A 34 -17.75 -8.93 5.25
C ALA A 34 -16.25 -8.74 4.97
N PHE A 35 -15.77 -9.10 3.78
CA PHE A 35 -14.41 -8.84 3.36
C PHE A 35 -14.08 -7.34 3.43
N ARG A 36 -14.90 -6.50 2.80
CA ARG A 36 -14.69 -5.05 2.79
C ARG A 36 -14.77 -4.44 4.19
N PHE A 37 -15.65 -4.96 5.05
CA PHE A 37 -15.74 -4.52 6.45
C PHE A 37 -14.45 -4.83 7.22
N ASN A 38 -13.93 -6.05 7.13
CA ASN A 38 -12.69 -6.46 7.77
C ASN A 38 -11.49 -5.66 7.26
N LEU A 39 -11.43 -5.38 5.95
CA LEU A 39 -10.39 -4.56 5.36
C LEU A 39 -10.44 -3.12 5.91
N ARG A 40 -11.63 -2.51 5.99
CA ARG A 40 -11.78 -1.17 6.59
C ARG A 40 -11.34 -1.12 8.05
N GLN A 41 -11.66 -2.16 8.84
CA GLN A 41 -11.22 -2.23 10.24
C GLN A 41 -9.70 -2.25 10.33
N PHE A 42 -9.03 -3.06 9.51
CA PHE A 42 -7.58 -3.11 9.44
C PHE A 42 -6.96 -1.77 9.04
N LEU A 43 -7.47 -1.15 7.98
CA LEU A 43 -6.96 0.15 7.50
C LEU A 43 -7.16 1.26 8.55
N ARG A 44 -8.30 1.25 9.28
CA ARG A 44 -8.52 2.18 10.38
C ARG A 44 -7.54 1.96 11.53
N PHE A 45 -7.29 0.71 11.91
CA PHE A 45 -6.26 0.39 12.91
C PHE A 45 -4.89 0.91 12.46
N SER A 46 -4.51 0.63 11.21
CA SER A 46 -3.24 1.05 10.64
C SER A 46 -3.07 2.58 10.63
N GLU A 47 -4.13 3.31 10.29
CA GLU A 47 -4.14 4.78 10.34
C GLU A 47 -3.94 5.31 11.75
N LEU A 48 -4.64 4.76 12.75
CA LEU A 48 -4.50 5.17 14.14
C LEU A 48 -3.11 4.85 14.70
N ALA A 49 -2.57 3.68 14.36
CA ALA A 49 -1.20 3.31 14.74
C ALA A 49 -0.16 4.27 14.14
N ALA A 50 -0.27 4.62 12.86
CA ALA A 50 0.60 5.59 12.23
C ALA A 50 0.53 6.96 12.92
N ARG A 51 -0.67 7.45 13.18
CA ARG A 51 -0.90 8.73 13.88
C ARG A 51 -0.30 8.76 15.29
N SER A 52 -0.30 7.64 16.00
CA SER A 52 0.26 7.56 17.36
C SER A 52 1.76 7.82 17.42
N VAL A 53 2.47 7.66 16.31
CA VAL A 53 3.89 7.98 16.15
C VAL A 53 4.15 9.20 15.28
N GLY A 54 3.13 10.03 15.03
CA GLY A 54 3.25 11.28 14.28
C GLY A 54 3.30 11.11 12.75
N LEU A 55 2.87 9.97 12.21
CA LEU A 55 2.84 9.71 10.78
C LEU A 55 1.43 9.75 10.22
N THR A 56 1.33 10.13 8.94
CA THR A 56 0.14 9.85 8.14
C THR A 56 0.15 8.39 7.67
N SER A 57 -1.01 7.88 7.30
CA SER A 57 -1.14 6.54 6.71
C SER A 57 -0.25 6.37 5.47
N ARG A 58 -0.16 7.39 4.61
CA ARG A 58 0.70 7.36 3.42
C ARG A 58 2.19 7.33 3.76
N GLN A 59 2.62 8.07 4.78
CA GLN A 59 4.00 8.04 5.25
C GLN A 59 4.38 6.65 5.78
N HIS A 60 3.51 6.02 6.55
CA HIS A 60 3.71 4.65 7.01
C HIS A 60 3.81 3.66 5.83
N GLN A 61 2.90 3.74 4.87
CA GLN A 61 2.94 2.90 3.67
C GLN A 61 4.22 3.12 2.85
N ALA A 62 4.71 4.37 2.75
CA ALA A 62 5.97 4.65 2.07
C ALA A 62 7.15 3.99 2.78
N LEU A 63 7.26 4.10 4.11
CA LEU A 63 8.32 3.42 4.87
C LEU A 63 8.26 1.90 4.70
N LEU A 64 7.06 1.31 4.71
CA LEU A 64 6.86 -0.12 4.43
C LEU A 64 7.33 -0.50 3.02
N SER A 65 6.96 0.27 2.00
CA SER A 65 7.35 0.01 0.62
C SER A 65 8.86 0.13 0.42
N ILE A 66 9.50 1.09 1.09
CA ILE A 66 10.96 1.27 1.02
C ILE A 66 11.67 0.08 1.67
N ARG A 67 11.24 -0.34 2.87
CA ARG A 67 11.88 -1.44 3.60
C ARG A 67 11.58 -2.82 3.03
N GLY A 68 10.38 -3.01 2.53
CA GLY A 68 9.89 -4.29 1.99
C GLY A 68 10.09 -4.43 0.48
N PHE A 69 10.83 -3.51 -0.18
CA PHE A 69 11.07 -3.62 -1.61
C PHE A 69 11.86 -4.90 -1.92
N PRO A 70 11.41 -5.70 -2.89
CA PRO A 70 12.08 -6.96 -3.23
C PRO A 70 13.49 -6.69 -3.77
N ASP A 71 14.34 -7.68 -3.63
CA ASP A 71 15.77 -7.62 -3.90
C ASP A 71 16.50 -6.64 -2.96
N ASP A 72 17.74 -6.88 -2.62
CA ASP A 72 18.57 -5.99 -1.79
C ASP A 72 18.87 -4.63 -2.45
N LYS A 73 18.08 -4.28 -3.47
CA LYS A 73 18.17 -3.00 -4.18
C LYS A 73 17.31 -1.94 -3.50
N ALA A 74 17.88 -0.77 -3.32
CA ALA A 74 17.12 0.35 -2.81
C ALA A 74 16.09 0.83 -3.87
N ILE A 75 14.89 1.19 -3.39
CA ILE A 75 13.79 1.66 -4.24
C ILE A 75 14.06 3.06 -4.79
N THR A 76 13.67 3.30 -6.05
CA THR A 76 13.65 4.65 -6.64
C THR A 76 12.33 5.36 -6.36
N ILE A 77 12.28 6.69 -6.56
CA ILE A 77 11.03 7.46 -6.41
C ILE A 77 9.95 6.96 -7.39
N GLY A 78 10.32 6.62 -8.63
CA GLY A 78 9.38 6.06 -9.62
C GLY A 78 8.76 4.75 -9.17
N GLN A 79 9.58 3.83 -8.68
CA GLN A 79 9.11 2.55 -8.12
C GLN A 79 8.25 2.74 -6.87
N LEU A 80 8.60 3.72 -6.01
CA LEU A 80 7.77 4.05 -4.85
C LEU A 80 6.40 4.59 -5.27
N ALA A 81 6.35 5.45 -6.28
CA ALA A 81 5.10 5.97 -6.83
C ALA A 81 4.19 4.82 -7.36
N GLU A 82 4.77 3.85 -8.07
CA GLU A 82 4.06 2.64 -8.53
C GLU A 82 3.54 1.80 -7.36
N GLN A 83 4.37 1.53 -6.35
CA GLN A 83 3.97 0.78 -5.15
C GLN A 83 2.82 1.44 -4.40
N LEU A 84 2.82 2.76 -4.31
CA LEU A 84 1.79 3.54 -3.63
C LEU A 84 0.59 3.90 -4.52
N GLN A 85 0.66 3.57 -5.82
CA GLN A 85 -0.36 3.94 -6.82
C GLN A 85 -0.66 5.45 -6.80
N VAL A 86 0.38 6.26 -6.80
CA VAL A 86 0.28 7.73 -6.84
C VAL A 86 1.08 8.31 -7.99
N ALA A 87 0.80 9.57 -8.34
CA ALA A 87 1.59 10.29 -9.33
C ALA A 87 3.03 10.51 -8.84
N HIS A 88 4.00 10.60 -9.76
CA HIS A 88 5.41 10.78 -9.44
C HIS A 88 5.66 12.00 -8.54
N HIS A 89 5.05 13.14 -8.85
CA HIS A 89 5.21 14.36 -8.03
C HIS A 89 4.70 14.18 -6.60
N THR A 90 3.63 13.39 -6.40
CA THR A 90 3.11 13.07 -5.06
C THR A 90 4.10 12.22 -4.26
N ALA A 91 4.77 11.26 -4.91
CA ALA A 91 5.84 10.49 -4.28
C ALA A 91 7.05 11.37 -3.92
N VAL A 92 7.43 12.32 -4.79
CA VAL A 92 8.50 13.31 -4.49
C VAL A 92 8.16 14.10 -3.23
N GLU A 93 6.96 14.71 -3.17
CA GLU A 93 6.53 15.49 -2.00
C GLU A 93 6.50 14.64 -0.72
N LEU A 94 6.07 13.38 -0.83
CA LEU A 94 6.03 12.46 0.30
C LEU A 94 7.44 12.15 0.83
N VAL A 95 8.38 11.89 -0.07
CA VAL A 95 9.79 11.65 0.26
C VAL A 95 10.42 12.91 0.87
N ASP A 96 10.12 14.10 0.34
CA ASP A 96 10.58 15.37 0.92
C ASP A 96 10.15 15.53 2.38
N ARG A 97 8.88 15.26 2.67
CA ARG A 97 8.35 15.31 4.04
C ARG A 97 8.99 14.28 4.97
N LEU A 98 9.21 13.06 4.48
CA LEU A 98 9.88 12.01 5.24
C LEU A 98 11.36 12.35 5.50
N THR A 99 12.02 13.01 4.55
CA THR A 99 13.40 13.50 4.70
C THR A 99 13.47 14.60 5.77
N LEU A 100 12.53 15.56 5.76
CA LEU A 100 12.44 16.61 6.77
C LEU A 100 12.20 16.07 8.19
N GLN A 101 11.55 14.91 8.30
CA GLN A 101 11.31 14.22 9.58
C GLN A 101 12.48 13.29 9.98
N ASP A 102 13.56 13.27 9.21
CA ASP A 102 14.72 12.39 9.40
C ASP A 102 14.34 10.89 9.43
N LEU A 103 13.42 10.48 8.55
CA LEU A 103 12.96 9.09 8.45
C LEU A 103 13.53 8.37 7.23
N VAL A 104 13.88 9.11 6.19
CA VAL A 104 14.50 8.61 4.97
C VAL A 104 15.60 9.55 4.50
N TRP A 105 16.50 9.03 3.67
CA TRP A 105 17.52 9.79 2.98
C TRP A 105 17.65 9.34 1.54
N ARG A 106 18.19 10.21 0.69
CA ARG A 106 18.40 9.96 -0.73
C ARG A 106 19.85 9.61 -0.99
N GLU A 107 20.06 8.55 -1.75
CA GLU A 107 21.38 8.13 -2.22
C GLU A 107 21.43 8.17 -3.73
N ALA A 108 22.41 8.87 -4.29
CA ALA A 108 22.66 8.82 -5.73
C ALA A 108 23.15 7.41 -6.11
N SER A 109 22.60 6.83 -7.17
CA SER A 109 23.07 5.55 -7.66
C SER A 109 24.52 5.66 -8.16
N SER A 110 25.36 4.70 -7.74
CA SER A 110 26.74 4.59 -8.22
C SER A 110 26.82 4.10 -9.67
N VAL A 111 25.77 3.45 -10.17
CA VAL A 111 25.71 2.83 -11.51
C VAL A 111 25.11 3.79 -12.54
N ASP A 112 24.05 4.51 -12.16
CA ASP A 112 23.40 5.51 -13.02
C ASP A 112 22.97 6.71 -12.16
N ARG A 113 23.66 7.85 -12.35
CA ARG A 113 23.38 9.10 -11.62
C ARG A 113 21.99 9.69 -11.86
N ARG A 114 21.24 9.17 -12.85
CA ARG A 114 19.84 9.56 -13.09
C ARG A 114 18.88 8.95 -12.08
N HIS A 115 19.30 7.88 -11.37
CA HIS A 115 18.48 7.20 -10.39
C HIS A 115 18.90 7.62 -8.98
N VAL A 116 17.92 8.08 -8.21
CA VAL A 116 18.06 8.37 -6.79
C VAL A 116 17.33 7.26 -6.02
N HIS A 117 18.06 6.61 -5.14
CA HIS A 117 17.54 5.59 -4.26
C HIS A 117 17.08 6.20 -2.93
N ILE A 118 16.02 5.66 -2.37
CA ILE A 118 15.47 6.06 -1.08
C ILE A 118 15.75 4.96 -0.08
N LYS A 119 16.32 5.35 1.06
CA LYS A 119 16.64 4.44 2.16
C LYS A 119 16.09 4.99 3.48
N LEU A 120 15.77 4.11 4.43
CA LEU A 120 15.40 4.52 5.78
C LEU A 120 16.65 4.97 6.53
N THR A 121 16.48 5.98 7.40
CA THR A 121 17.42 6.28 8.49
C THR A 121 17.24 5.28 9.61
N ASP A 122 18.16 5.25 10.59
CA ASP A 122 18.01 4.43 11.80
C ASP A 122 16.70 4.76 12.52
N ARG A 123 16.37 6.04 12.64
CA ARG A 123 15.09 6.50 13.20
C ARG A 123 13.89 5.99 12.40
N GLY A 124 13.96 6.01 11.07
CA GLY A 124 12.92 5.46 10.19
C GLY A 124 12.73 3.97 10.41
N VAL A 125 13.81 3.22 10.58
CA VAL A 125 13.79 1.78 10.91
C VAL A 125 13.12 1.55 12.27
N GLU A 126 13.52 2.25 13.31
CA GLU A 126 12.96 2.09 14.68
C GLU A 126 11.45 2.34 14.71
N ILE A 127 10.99 3.43 14.08
CA ILE A 127 9.56 3.73 14.01
C ILE A 127 8.81 2.66 13.22
N LEU A 128 9.35 2.22 12.09
CA LEU A 128 8.71 1.20 11.27
C LEU A 128 8.65 -0.16 11.97
N GLU A 129 9.69 -0.54 12.71
CA GLU A 129 9.70 -1.76 13.52
C GLU A 129 8.62 -1.74 14.60
N ALA A 130 8.47 -0.63 15.32
CA ALA A 130 7.42 -0.46 16.33
C ALA A 130 6.01 -0.59 15.70
N LEU A 131 5.78 0.05 14.54
CA LEU A 131 4.51 -0.07 13.82
C LEU A 131 4.27 -1.48 13.30
N THR A 132 5.29 -2.13 12.75
CA THR A 132 5.18 -3.51 12.25
C THR A 132 4.85 -4.47 13.38
N TRP A 133 5.42 -4.26 14.55
CA TRP A 133 5.12 -5.03 15.76
C TRP A 133 3.64 -4.89 16.15
N ALA A 134 3.14 -3.66 16.22
CA ALA A 134 1.74 -3.39 16.52
C ALA A 134 0.77 -4.02 15.51
N HIS A 135 1.16 -4.08 14.23
CA HIS A 135 0.34 -4.68 13.16
C HIS A 135 0.32 -6.21 13.17
N ARG A 136 1.31 -6.86 13.80
CA ARG A 136 1.46 -8.33 13.77
C ARG A 136 0.19 -9.07 14.23
N ASP A 137 -0.39 -8.66 15.34
CA ASP A 137 -1.58 -9.29 15.90
C ASP A 137 -2.85 -8.95 15.10
N GLU A 138 -2.96 -7.72 14.60
CA GLU A 138 -4.09 -7.32 13.78
C GLU A 138 -4.07 -8.04 12.42
N LEU A 139 -2.91 -8.25 11.83
CA LEU A 139 -2.75 -9.07 10.62
C LEU A 139 -3.17 -10.53 10.86
N ARG A 140 -2.81 -11.11 12.01
CA ARG A 140 -3.27 -12.45 12.38
C ARG A 140 -4.79 -12.53 12.56
N ARG A 141 -5.40 -11.50 13.17
CA ARG A 141 -6.86 -11.40 13.31
C ARG A 141 -7.54 -11.27 11.96
N LEU A 142 -7.03 -10.38 11.10
CA LEU A 142 -7.54 -10.20 9.74
C LEU A 142 -7.45 -11.52 8.95
N SER A 143 -6.31 -12.18 8.97
CA SER A 143 -6.10 -13.46 8.28
C SER A 143 -7.12 -14.52 8.69
N ARG A 144 -7.36 -14.70 10.00
CA ARG A 144 -8.37 -15.64 10.50
C ARG A 144 -9.79 -15.28 10.03
N ARG A 145 -10.16 -14.00 10.09
CA ARG A 145 -11.48 -13.53 9.64
C ARG A 145 -11.67 -13.72 8.14
N LEU A 146 -10.64 -13.44 7.33
CA LEU A 146 -10.70 -13.64 5.88
C LEU A 146 -10.76 -15.13 5.53
N HIS A 147 -9.98 -15.97 6.21
CA HIS A 147 -10.00 -17.41 5.98
C HIS A 147 -11.38 -18.06 6.26
N SER A 148 -12.12 -17.50 7.20
CA SER A 148 -13.48 -17.99 7.50
C SER A 148 -14.53 -17.57 6.45
N LEU A 149 -14.21 -16.67 5.52
CA LEU A 149 -15.14 -16.20 4.49
C LEU A 149 -15.09 -17.04 3.21
N PHE A 150 -13.99 -17.72 2.96
CA PHE A 150 -13.73 -18.50 1.73
C PHE A 150 -13.46 -19.96 2.04
#